data_2c5eb80cc4230b80b1ecba1bc09fc33c
#
_entry.id   2c5eb80cc4230b80b1ecba1bc09fc33c
#
_cell.length_a   1.000
_cell.length_b   1.000
_cell.length_c   1.000
_cell.angle_alpha   90.00
_cell.angle_beta   90.00
_cell.angle_gamma   90.00
#
_symmetry.space_group_name_H-M   'P 1'
#
loop_
_entity.id
_entity.type
_entity.pdbx_description
1 polymer ?
#
loop_
_entity_poly.entity_id
_entity_poly.type
_entity_poly.pdbx_seq_one_letter_code
_entity_poly.pdbx_strand_id
1 'polypeptide(L)'
;MAKKYRVGVIGSTGRGNYGHGLDTVWREFPNTEVVAVADDNAGGLAKAVKRLGNPRGYADYRTMLEKETFDFVSICPRWLDQHRDMLVAAAESGVRGIYEEKPLCRTLREADEMIAACERNNVKCAVSHQTRYSPILDQVEQLIADGRIGRLLEFQLHGKEDNRGGGEDLWVLGTHVFDLTHHFAGYPLWCQGYARQGGESVTARHVKPGNEGIGPLAGDNVGATYALPSEVSAHFRSVRRTAGNPNRFG
;
A
#
# COMPACT_ATOMS: atom_id res chain seq x y z
N MET A 1 -18.34 6.85 30.19
CA MET A 1 -17.52 7.21 29.05
C MET A 1 -17.73 6.17 27.95
N ALA A 2 -17.89 6.58 26.70
CA ALA A 2 -17.99 5.60 25.61
C ALA A 2 -16.71 4.77 25.54
N LYS A 3 -16.86 3.44 25.30
CA LYS A 3 -15.73 2.51 25.16
C LYS A 3 -14.89 2.95 23.95
N LYS A 4 -13.59 3.19 24.13
CA LYS A 4 -12.66 3.45 23.05
C LYS A 4 -12.17 2.13 22.43
N TYR A 5 -11.99 2.12 21.12
CA TYR A 5 -11.32 1.05 20.40
C TYR A 5 -9.82 1.08 20.69
N ARG A 6 -9.26 -0.06 20.99
CA ARG A 6 -7.85 -0.26 21.32
C ARG A 6 -7.05 -0.53 20.04
N VAL A 7 -6.01 0.26 19.79
CA VAL A 7 -5.18 0.17 18.59
C VAL A 7 -3.76 -0.24 18.94
N GLY A 8 -3.24 -1.27 18.27
CA GLY A 8 -1.83 -1.61 18.22
C GLY A 8 -1.17 -1.03 16.98
N VAL A 9 0.07 -0.55 17.09
CA VAL A 9 0.85 -0.02 15.98
C VAL A 9 2.12 -0.84 15.80
N ILE A 10 2.40 -1.29 14.59
CA ILE A 10 3.64 -1.98 14.22
C ILE A 10 4.44 -1.06 13.30
N GLY A 11 5.64 -0.69 13.71
CA GLY A 11 6.63 0.05 12.92
C GLY A 11 7.90 -0.77 12.72
N SER A 12 8.80 -0.29 11.87
CA SER A 12 10.14 -0.85 11.69
C SER A 12 11.11 0.24 11.26
N THR A 13 11.75 0.87 12.24
CA THR A 13 12.68 1.98 11.98
C THR A 13 13.92 1.49 11.26
N GLY A 14 14.22 2.13 10.10
CA GLY A 14 15.29 1.73 9.19
C GLY A 14 14.81 0.76 8.09
N ARG A 15 13.60 0.20 8.19
CA ARG A 15 12.99 -0.69 7.19
C ARG A 15 11.58 -0.20 6.81
N GLY A 16 11.47 1.01 6.33
CA GLY A 16 10.20 1.61 5.95
C GLY A 16 9.56 2.48 7.03
N ASN A 17 10.05 2.45 8.24
CA ASN A 17 9.62 3.28 9.36
C ASN A 17 8.12 3.13 9.70
N TYR A 18 7.37 4.24 9.68
CA TYR A 18 5.95 4.30 10.06
C TYR A 18 5.05 4.79 8.92
N GLY A 19 5.45 4.56 7.66
CA GLY A 19 4.65 4.86 6.48
C GLY A 19 4.05 6.29 6.45
N HIS A 20 2.91 6.42 5.84
CA HIS A 20 2.25 7.68 5.50
C HIS A 20 1.26 8.16 6.57
N GLY A 21 1.65 8.10 7.84
CA GLY A 21 0.78 8.54 8.96
C GLY A 21 -0.18 7.46 9.45
N LEU A 22 0.04 6.19 9.07
CA LEU A 22 -0.78 5.06 9.52
C LEU A 22 -0.73 4.86 11.04
N ASP A 23 0.35 5.32 11.68
CA ASP A 23 0.52 5.28 13.13
C ASP A 23 -0.23 6.41 13.86
N THR A 24 -0.33 7.59 13.23
CA THR A 24 -0.88 8.79 13.87
C THR A 24 -2.35 9.05 13.57
N VAL A 25 -2.89 8.50 12.47
CA VAL A 25 -4.28 8.73 12.03
C VAL A 25 -5.30 8.38 13.12
N TRP A 26 -5.04 7.40 13.94
CA TRP A 26 -5.92 6.97 15.02
C TRP A 26 -6.15 8.02 16.10
N ARG A 27 -5.27 9.00 16.20
CA ARG A 27 -5.40 10.12 17.15
C ARG A 27 -6.44 11.17 16.72
N GLU A 28 -6.81 11.14 15.44
CA GLU A 28 -7.84 12.04 14.89
C GLU A 28 -9.27 11.53 15.20
N PHE A 29 -9.40 10.28 15.65
CA PHE A 29 -10.69 9.69 15.98
C PHE A 29 -10.90 9.69 17.50
N PRO A 30 -11.94 10.37 18.03
CA PRO A 30 -12.17 10.48 19.47
C PRO A 30 -12.49 9.15 20.15
N ASN A 31 -12.92 8.16 19.38
CA ASN A 31 -13.31 6.83 19.84
C ASN A 31 -12.20 5.77 19.68
N THR A 32 -10.96 6.16 19.37
CA THR A 32 -9.81 5.27 19.29
C THR A 32 -8.72 5.67 20.28
N GLU A 33 -7.87 4.73 20.65
CA GLU A 33 -6.70 4.93 21.50
C GLU A 33 -5.57 3.98 21.09
N VAL A 34 -4.40 4.53 20.78
CA VAL A 34 -3.19 3.74 20.58
C VAL A 34 -2.68 3.29 21.94
N VAL A 35 -2.80 2.01 22.24
CA VAL A 35 -2.47 1.45 23.56
C VAL A 35 -1.11 0.76 23.60
N ALA A 36 -0.61 0.33 22.44
CA ALA A 36 0.72 -0.27 22.31
C ALA A 36 1.36 0.03 20.94
N VAL A 37 2.68 0.04 20.91
CA VAL A 37 3.50 0.19 19.71
C VAL A 37 4.68 -0.76 19.75
N ALA A 38 4.99 -1.40 18.62
CA ALA A 38 6.15 -2.25 18.44
C ALA A 38 7.12 -1.68 17.40
N ASP A 39 8.41 -1.75 17.70
CA ASP A 39 9.50 -1.43 16.77
C ASP A 39 10.77 -2.13 17.25
N ASP A 40 11.44 -2.88 16.40
CA ASP A 40 12.67 -3.61 16.68
C ASP A 40 13.89 -2.69 16.89
N ASN A 41 13.78 -1.43 16.49
CA ASN A 41 14.79 -0.40 16.74
C ASN A 41 14.46 0.38 18.01
N ALA A 42 15.27 0.24 19.05
CA ALA A 42 15.05 0.88 20.35
C ALA A 42 14.90 2.41 20.28
N GLY A 43 15.70 3.10 19.43
CA GLY A 43 15.61 4.54 19.23
C GLY A 43 14.33 4.96 18.49
N GLY A 44 13.91 4.15 17.51
CA GLY A 44 12.64 4.28 16.80
C GLY A 44 11.45 4.09 17.72
N LEU A 45 11.49 3.03 18.52
CA LEU A 45 10.46 2.73 19.53
C LEU A 45 10.26 3.89 20.52
N ALA A 46 11.36 4.40 21.09
CA ALA A 46 11.27 5.51 22.03
C ALA A 46 10.64 6.78 21.41
N LYS A 47 10.99 7.08 20.15
CA LYS A 47 10.38 8.19 19.40
C LYS A 47 8.89 7.94 19.12
N ALA A 48 8.52 6.73 18.74
CA ALA A 48 7.14 6.35 18.46
C ALA A 48 6.28 6.42 19.73
N VAL A 49 6.75 5.88 20.86
CA VAL A 49 6.08 5.96 22.16
C VAL A 49 5.76 7.42 22.50
N LYS A 50 6.76 8.32 22.40
CA LYS A 50 6.55 9.74 22.67
C LYS A 50 5.54 10.39 21.71
N ARG A 51 5.64 10.08 20.41
CA ARG A 51 4.76 10.65 19.35
C ARG A 51 3.31 10.20 19.50
N LEU A 52 3.10 8.95 19.92
CA LEU A 52 1.78 8.31 19.97
C LEU A 52 1.03 8.51 21.31
N GLY A 53 1.56 9.32 22.23
CA GLY A 53 0.89 9.64 23.48
C GLY A 53 1.23 8.66 24.63
N ASN A 54 2.43 8.10 24.60
CA ASN A 54 3.00 7.18 25.58
C ASN A 54 2.26 5.83 25.71
N PRO A 55 1.94 5.15 24.58
CA PRO A 55 1.47 3.76 24.64
C PRO A 55 2.57 2.84 25.16
N ARG A 56 2.21 1.60 25.50
CA ARG A 56 3.19 0.58 25.91
C ARG A 56 4.10 0.23 24.72
N GLY A 57 5.42 0.27 24.93
CA GLY A 57 6.42 -0.05 23.91
C GLY A 57 6.86 -1.52 23.95
N TYR A 58 7.04 -2.11 22.77
CA TYR A 58 7.51 -3.48 22.56
C TYR A 58 8.62 -3.51 21.52
N ALA A 59 9.68 -4.28 21.77
CA ALA A 59 10.75 -4.49 20.79
C ALA A 59 10.35 -5.50 19.70
N ASP A 60 9.33 -6.32 19.94
CA ASP A 60 8.84 -7.34 19.03
C ASP A 60 7.32 -7.29 18.95
N TYR A 61 6.79 -7.22 17.73
CA TYR A 61 5.34 -7.10 17.49
C TYR A 61 4.59 -8.38 17.85
N ARG A 62 5.21 -9.57 17.77
CA ARG A 62 4.57 -10.83 18.18
C ARG A 62 4.32 -10.85 19.67
N THR A 63 5.32 -10.43 20.44
CA THR A 63 5.18 -10.27 21.90
C THR A 63 4.11 -9.22 22.25
N MET A 64 4.00 -8.15 21.47
CA MET A 64 2.93 -7.15 21.64
C MET A 64 1.56 -7.79 21.40
N LEU A 65 1.39 -8.54 20.31
CA LEU A 65 0.13 -9.18 19.95
C LEU A 65 -0.29 -10.28 20.96
N GLU A 66 0.67 -10.96 21.56
CA GLU A 66 0.42 -11.97 22.61
C GLU A 66 -0.02 -11.37 23.95
N LYS A 67 0.55 -10.22 24.31
CA LYS A 67 0.36 -9.62 25.66
C LYS A 67 -0.78 -8.62 25.74
N GLU A 68 -1.24 -8.10 24.62
CA GLU A 68 -2.26 -7.06 24.55
C GLU A 68 -3.49 -7.54 23.76
N THR A 69 -4.62 -6.91 24.02
CA THR A 69 -5.84 -7.12 23.25
C THR A 69 -6.14 -5.87 22.45
N PHE A 70 -6.38 -6.00 21.16
CA PHE A 70 -6.66 -4.91 20.24
C PHE A 70 -8.00 -5.08 19.54
N ASP A 71 -8.66 -3.98 19.23
CA ASP A 71 -9.73 -3.94 18.23
C ASP A 71 -9.13 -3.79 16.82
N PHE A 72 -8.08 -2.98 16.68
CA PHE A 72 -7.40 -2.74 15.41
C PHE A 72 -5.89 -2.80 15.54
N VAL A 73 -5.22 -3.21 14.46
CA VAL A 73 -3.76 -3.13 14.33
C VAL A 73 -3.40 -2.35 13.07
N SER A 74 -2.47 -1.42 13.20
CA SER A 74 -1.88 -0.68 12.09
C SER A 74 -0.51 -1.22 11.76
N ILE A 75 -0.31 -1.70 10.52
CA ILE A 75 0.97 -2.20 10.01
C ILE A 75 1.56 -1.09 9.13
N CYS A 76 2.60 -0.44 9.65
CA CYS A 76 3.07 0.83 9.12
C CYS A 76 4.35 0.79 8.28
N PRO A 77 5.23 -0.25 8.33
CA PRO A 77 6.45 -0.25 7.53
C PRO A 77 6.16 -0.17 6.03
N ARG A 78 6.95 0.62 5.28
CA ARG A 78 6.82 0.66 3.81
C ARG A 78 7.53 -0.48 3.10
N TRP A 79 8.42 -1.20 3.80
CA TRP A 79 9.13 -2.33 3.22
C TRP A 79 8.26 -3.58 3.25
N LEU A 80 8.09 -4.18 2.09
CA LEU A 80 7.12 -5.24 1.81
C LEU A 80 7.46 -6.61 2.40
N ASP A 81 8.71 -6.86 2.68
CA ASP A 81 9.22 -8.19 2.99
C ASP A 81 8.72 -8.76 4.33
N GLN A 82 8.11 -7.93 5.17
CA GLN A 82 7.52 -8.34 6.45
C GLN A 82 5.99 -8.21 6.50
N HIS A 83 5.35 -7.60 5.51
CA HIS A 83 3.91 -7.32 5.52
C HIS A 83 3.08 -8.58 5.73
N ARG A 84 3.37 -9.64 4.96
CA ARG A 84 2.67 -10.92 5.07
C ARG A 84 2.74 -11.48 6.50
N ASP A 85 3.92 -11.53 7.10
CA ASP A 85 4.10 -12.10 8.44
C ASP A 85 3.44 -11.26 9.53
N MET A 86 3.50 -9.92 9.41
CA MET A 86 2.85 -8.99 10.33
C MET A 86 1.33 -9.08 10.23
N LEU A 87 0.77 -9.14 9.02
CA LEU A 87 -0.66 -9.22 8.81
C LEU A 87 -1.23 -10.54 9.30
N VAL A 88 -0.59 -11.66 8.96
CA VAL A 88 -1.04 -12.99 9.40
C VAL A 88 -1.04 -13.07 10.92
N ALA A 89 0.05 -12.65 11.59
CA ALA A 89 0.12 -12.64 13.04
C ALA A 89 -0.95 -11.72 13.68
N ALA A 90 -1.19 -10.54 13.09
CA ALA A 90 -2.25 -9.64 13.56
C ALA A 90 -3.64 -10.27 13.37
N ALA A 91 -3.91 -10.90 12.22
CA ALA A 91 -5.19 -11.56 11.98
C ALA A 91 -5.46 -12.71 12.97
N GLU A 92 -4.43 -13.46 13.34
CA GLU A 92 -4.52 -14.58 14.29
C GLU A 92 -4.61 -14.14 15.76
N SER A 93 -4.32 -12.87 16.07
CA SER A 93 -4.37 -12.33 17.46
C SER A 93 -5.77 -11.94 17.93
N GLY A 94 -6.82 -12.10 17.09
CA GLY A 94 -8.20 -11.81 17.45
C GLY A 94 -8.63 -10.37 17.26
N VAL A 95 -7.94 -9.59 16.45
CA VAL A 95 -8.33 -8.22 16.07
C VAL A 95 -9.56 -8.22 15.17
N ARG A 96 -10.28 -7.12 15.14
CA ARG A 96 -11.44 -6.91 14.26
C ARG A 96 -11.05 -6.37 12.89
N GLY A 97 -9.96 -5.60 12.85
CA GLY A 97 -9.50 -5.01 11.61
C GLY A 97 -8.02 -4.66 11.62
N ILE A 98 -7.47 -4.64 10.42
CA ILE A 98 -6.07 -4.31 10.14
C ILE A 98 -6.04 -3.15 9.14
N TYR A 99 -5.21 -2.15 9.42
CA TYR A 99 -4.88 -1.08 8.50
C TYR A 99 -3.43 -1.21 8.07
N GLU A 100 -3.20 -1.49 6.79
CA GLU A 100 -1.89 -1.86 6.28
C GLU A 100 -1.34 -0.87 5.26
N GLU A 101 -0.03 -0.61 5.38
CA GLU A 101 0.69 0.22 4.40
C GLU A 101 0.73 -0.49 3.03
N LYS A 102 0.63 0.32 2.00
CA LYS A 102 0.75 -0.13 0.61
C LYS A 102 2.24 -0.20 0.18
N PRO A 103 2.57 -1.02 -0.80
CA PRO A 103 1.79 -2.10 -1.41
C PRO A 103 1.52 -3.25 -0.44
N LEU A 104 0.45 -4.01 -0.68
CA LEU A 104 0.02 -5.07 0.23
C LEU A 104 1.11 -6.12 0.47
N CYS A 105 1.71 -6.66 -0.61
CA CYS A 105 2.64 -7.79 -0.54
C CYS A 105 3.53 -7.84 -1.79
N ARG A 106 4.48 -8.79 -1.82
CA ARG A 106 5.42 -8.99 -2.93
C ARG A 106 4.92 -9.95 -4.02
N THR A 107 4.06 -10.90 -3.65
CA THR A 107 3.62 -11.97 -4.54
C THR A 107 2.14 -12.28 -4.35
N LEU A 108 1.49 -12.84 -5.38
CA LEU A 108 0.10 -13.32 -5.27
C LEU A 108 -0.05 -14.40 -4.20
N ARG A 109 0.96 -15.25 -4.00
CA ARG A 109 0.94 -16.26 -2.92
C ARG A 109 0.86 -15.58 -1.54
N GLU A 110 1.66 -14.54 -1.29
CA GLU A 110 1.57 -13.77 -0.05
C GLU A 110 0.17 -13.15 0.10
N ALA A 111 -0.39 -12.59 -0.98
CA ALA A 111 -1.75 -12.06 -0.97
C ALA A 111 -2.78 -13.12 -0.57
N ASP A 112 -2.73 -14.30 -1.19
CA ASP A 112 -3.64 -15.41 -0.89
C ASP A 112 -3.52 -15.87 0.57
N GLU A 113 -2.31 -15.95 1.11
CA GLU A 113 -2.07 -16.31 2.52
C GLU A 113 -2.64 -15.25 3.48
N MET A 114 -2.46 -13.97 3.16
CA MET A 114 -2.97 -12.83 3.94
C MET A 114 -4.51 -12.78 3.91
N ILE A 115 -5.11 -12.93 2.74
CA ILE A 115 -6.57 -12.99 2.57
C ILE A 115 -7.15 -14.16 3.36
N ALA A 116 -6.58 -15.35 3.19
CA ALA A 116 -7.03 -16.54 3.90
C ALA A 116 -6.92 -16.40 5.43
N ALA A 117 -5.88 -15.73 5.94
CA ALA A 117 -5.76 -15.45 7.37
C ALA A 117 -6.87 -14.51 7.86
N CYS A 118 -7.16 -13.44 7.12
CA CYS A 118 -8.24 -12.51 7.43
C CYS A 118 -9.61 -13.22 7.41
N GLU A 119 -9.88 -14.02 6.39
CA GLU A 119 -11.16 -14.74 6.25
C GLU A 119 -11.37 -15.76 7.38
N ARG A 120 -10.36 -16.59 7.68
CA ARG A 120 -10.44 -17.58 8.77
C ARG A 120 -10.73 -16.96 10.14
N ASN A 121 -10.24 -15.74 10.37
CA ASN A 121 -10.38 -15.06 11.66
C ASN A 121 -11.45 -13.95 11.64
N ASN A 122 -12.22 -13.81 10.54
CA ASN A 122 -13.24 -12.78 10.37
C ASN A 122 -12.70 -11.36 10.58
N VAL A 123 -11.49 -11.09 10.12
CA VAL A 123 -10.80 -9.78 10.21
C VAL A 123 -11.03 -8.98 8.92
N LYS A 124 -11.29 -7.69 9.04
CA LYS A 124 -11.33 -6.76 7.90
C LYS A 124 -9.96 -6.13 7.72
N CYS A 125 -9.44 -6.16 6.50
CA CYS A 125 -8.20 -5.49 6.14
C CYS A 125 -8.48 -4.33 5.19
N ALA A 126 -7.88 -3.17 5.49
CA ALA A 126 -7.86 -2.01 4.61
C ALA A 126 -6.41 -1.68 4.26
N VAL A 127 -6.12 -1.60 2.95
CA VAL A 127 -4.81 -1.16 2.44
C VAL A 127 -4.82 0.35 2.24
N SER A 128 -3.72 1.03 2.57
CA SER A 128 -3.63 2.51 2.59
C SER A 128 -3.58 3.16 1.20
N HIS A 129 -4.56 2.89 0.37
CA HIS A 129 -4.80 3.63 -0.88
C HIS A 129 -5.66 4.87 -0.58
N GLN A 130 -5.06 5.90 0.05
CA GLN A 130 -5.78 7.06 0.59
C GLN A 130 -6.60 7.81 -0.46
N THR A 131 -6.13 7.86 -1.71
CA THR A 131 -6.79 8.60 -2.79
C THR A 131 -8.20 8.09 -3.05
N ARG A 132 -8.46 6.79 -2.88
CA ARG A 132 -9.80 6.18 -3.00
C ARG A 132 -10.86 6.85 -2.11
N TYR A 133 -10.46 7.42 -1.00
CA TYR A 133 -11.33 8.04 0.00
C TYR A 133 -11.32 9.57 -0.08
N SER A 134 -10.79 10.14 -1.17
CA SER A 134 -10.81 11.58 -1.38
C SER A 134 -12.22 12.06 -1.73
N PRO A 135 -12.76 13.06 -1.04
CA PRO A 135 -14.10 13.62 -1.37
C PRO A 135 -14.21 14.18 -2.80
N ILE A 136 -13.08 14.43 -3.47
CA ILE A 136 -13.06 14.87 -4.86
C ILE A 136 -13.54 13.76 -5.79
N LEU A 137 -13.31 12.47 -5.44
CA LEU A 137 -13.75 11.35 -6.28
C LEU A 137 -15.26 11.30 -6.37
N ASP A 138 -15.98 11.53 -5.29
CA ASP A 138 -17.46 11.61 -5.29
C ASP A 138 -17.95 12.66 -6.27
N GLN A 139 -17.26 13.81 -6.35
CA GLN A 139 -17.60 14.89 -7.31
C GLN A 139 -17.32 14.46 -8.74
N VAL A 140 -16.20 13.77 -9.01
CA VAL A 140 -15.89 13.24 -10.34
C VAL A 140 -16.91 12.20 -10.77
N GLU A 141 -17.27 11.27 -9.89
CA GLU A 141 -18.33 10.29 -10.15
C GLU A 141 -19.66 10.94 -10.47
N GLN A 142 -20.05 11.98 -9.74
CA GLN A 142 -21.28 12.71 -10.00
C GLN A 142 -21.24 13.42 -11.36
N LEU A 143 -20.11 14.03 -11.74
CA LEU A 143 -19.96 14.67 -13.05
C LEU A 143 -20.07 13.66 -14.21
N ILE A 144 -19.54 12.45 -14.03
CA ILE A 144 -19.69 11.35 -15.01
C ILE A 144 -21.16 10.90 -15.06
N ALA A 145 -21.78 10.65 -13.91
CA ALA A 145 -23.16 10.16 -13.81
C ALA A 145 -24.17 11.15 -14.41
N ASP A 146 -23.95 12.46 -14.20
CA ASP A 146 -24.78 13.52 -14.77
C ASP A 146 -24.51 13.78 -16.26
N GLY A 147 -23.57 13.08 -16.87
CA GLY A 147 -23.15 13.29 -18.27
C GLY A 147 -22.44 14.62 -18.53
N ARG A 148 -22.05 15.35 -17.48
CA ARG A 148 -21.43 16.70 -17.57
C ARG A 148 -20.08 16.68 -18.29
N ILE A 149 -19.33 15.59 -18.17
CA ILE A 149 -18.03 15.37 -18.83
C ILE A 149 -18.08 14.19 -19.82
N GLY A 150 -19.30 13.70 -20.13
CA GLY A 150 -19.51 12.57 -21.01
C GLY A 150 -19.18 11.23 -20.34
N ARG A 151 -19.09 10.16 -21.16
CA ARG A 151 -18.71 8.85 -20.69
C ARG A 151 -17.20 8.74 -20.48
N LEU A 152 -16.77 7.94 -19.50
CA LEU A 152 -15.38 7.58 -19.32
C LEU A 152 -14.90 6.77 -20.53
N LEU A 153 -13.78 7.15 -21.13
CA LEU A 153 -13.19 6.49 -22.29
C LEU A 153 -11.88 5.81 -21.97
N GLU A 154 -10.99 6.53 -21.28
CA GLU A 154 -9.66 6.02 -21.01
C GLU A 154 -9.03 6.63 -19.75
N PHE A 155 -8.04 5.92 -19.21
CA PHE A 155 -7.12 6.41 -18.20
C PHE A 155 -5.71 6.48 -18.76
N GLN A 156 -5.04 7.60 -18.54
CA GLN A 156 -3.61 7.77 -18.78
C GLN A 156 -2.87 7.74 -17.46
N LEU A 157 -2.16 6.63 -17.18
CA LEU A 157 -1.54 6.34 -15.89
C LEU A 157 -0.01 6.47 -16.01
N HIS A 158 0.58 7.25 -15.14
CA HIS A 158 2.02 7.44 -15.10
C HIS A 158 2.61 7.03 -13.74
N GLY A 159 3.81 6.43 -13.77
CA GLY A 159 4.64 6.28 -12.58
C GLY A 159 5.23 7.61 -12.13
N LYS A 160 5.95 7.62 -11.02
CA LYS A 160 6.74 8.79 -10.58
C LYS A 160 7.83 9.16 -11.58
N GLU A 161 8.34 8.16 -12.29
CA GLU A 161 9.40 8.31 -13.27
C GLU A 161 10.66 8.99 -12.70
N ASP A 162 10.93 8.84 -11.40
CA ASP A 162 12.18 9.23 -10.75
C ASP A 162 13.24 8.10 -10.87
N ASN A 163 14.19 8.04 -9.95
CA ASN A 163 15.19 6.97 -9.88
C ASN A 163 14.59 5.56 -9.67
N ARG A 164 13.30 5.45 -9.31
CA ARG A 164 12.53 4.22 -9.16
C ARG A 164 11.70 3.89 -10.41
N GLY A 165 11.72 4.72 -11.45
CA GLY A 165 10.98 4.51 -12.68
C GLY A 165 11.18 3.11 -13.28
N GLY A 166 10.21 2.66 -14.08
CA GLY A 166 10.16 1.32 -14.63
C GLY A 166 9.47 0.32 -13.71
N GLY A 167 10.02 -0.89 -13.60
CA GLY A 167 9.41 -2.00 -12.84
C GLY A 167 9.19 -1.72 -11.36
N GLU A 168 10.04 -0.91 -10.72
CA GLU A 168 9.87 -0.55 -9.31
C GLU A 168 8.64 0.34 -9.07
N ASP A 169 8.36 1.23 -10.02
CA ASP A 169 7.21 2.12 -9.96
C ASP A 169 5.86 1.40 -9.99
N LEU A 170 5.77 0.20 -10.59
CA LEU A 170 4.58 -0.64 -10.49
C LEU A 170 4.18 -0.92 -9.04
N TRP A 171 5.15 -1.07 -8.15
CA TRP A 171 4.95 -1.30 -6.72
C TRP A 171 4.75 0.02 -5.96
N VAL A 172 5.59 1.02 -6.22
CA VAL A 172 5.65 2.24 -5.40
C VAL A 172 4.46 3.16 -5.66
N LEU A 173 4.10 3.41 -6.93
CA LEU A 173 3.01 4.29 -7.33
C LEU A 173 1.91 3.55 -8.11
N GLY A 174 2.26 2.55 -8.91
CA GLY A 174 1.32 1.84 -9.77
C GLY A 174 0.09 1.34 -9.03
N THR A 175 0.28 0.81 -7.80
CA THR A 175 -0.84 0.33 -6.97
C THR A 175 -1.89 1.40 -6.69
N HIS A 176 -1.50 2.66 -6.51
CA HIS A 176 -2.44 3.77 -6.33
C HIS A 176 -3.27 4.06 -7.58
N VAL A 177 -2.61 4.15 -8.75
CA VAL A 177 -3.32 4.48 -9.99
C VAL A 177 -4.16 3.32 -10.50
N PHE A 178 -3.74 2.07 -10.25
CA PHE A 178 -4.56 0.90 -10.55
C PHE A 178 -5.76 0.79 -9.61
N ASP A 179 -5.61 1.14 -8.34
CA ASP A 179 -6.71 1.18 -7.39
C ASP A 179 -7.79 2.18 -7.81
N LEU A 180 -7.40 3.37 -8.29
CA LEU A 180 -8.34 4.35 -8.86
C LEU A 180 -8.99 3.85 -10.15
N THR A 181 -8.24 3.17 -11.01
CA THR A 181 -8.79 2.56 -12.23
C THR A 181 -9.88 1.55 -11.89
N HIS A 182 -9.64 0.69 -10.89
CA HIS A 182 -10.64 -0.26 -10.39
C HIS A 182 -11.86 0.44 -9.78
N HIS A 183 -11.64 1.55 -9.09
CA HIS A 183 -12.72 2.33 -8.48
C HIS A 183 -13.72 2.84 -9.52
N PHE A 184 -13.23 3.40 -10.63
CA PHE A 184 -14.09 4.01 -11.66
C PHE A 184 -14.58 3.03 -12.73
N ALA A 185 -13.84 1.99 -13.07
CA ALA A 185 -14.11 1.16 -14.23
C ALA A 185 -14.12 -0.36 -13.95
N GLY A 186 -13.90 -0.79 -12.72
CA GLY A 186 -13.88 -2.21 -12.35
C GLY A 186 -12.60 -2.94 -12.74
N TYR A 187 -12.66 -4.27 -12.77
CA TYR A 187 -11.48 -5.11 -13.01
C TYR A 187 -11.17 -5.23 -14.50
N PRO A 188 -9.88 -5.30 -14.88
CA PRO A 188 -9.49 -5.44 -16.28
C PRO A 188 -9.89 -6.81 -16.84
N LEU A 189 -10.31 -6.81 -18.11
CA LEU A 189 -10.67 -8.00 -18.86
C LEU A 189 -9.44 -8.69 -19.44
N TRP A 190 -8.45 -7.90 -19.88
CA TRP A 190 -7.15 -8.36 -20.32
C TRP A 190 -6.11 -7.24 -20.19
N CYS A 191 -4.82 -7.65 -20.24
CA CYS A 191 -3.69 -6.75 -20.23
C CYS A 191 -2.66 -7.20 -21.26
N GLN A 192 -2.04 -6.22 -21.94
CA GLN A 192 -0.85 -6.41 -22.75
C GLN A 192 0.21 -5.39 -22.31
N GLY A 193 1.44 -5.85 -22.11
CA GLY A 193 2.51 -4.97 -21.64
C GLY A 193 3.88 -5.32 -22.18
N TYR A 194 4.82 -4.45 -21.93
CA TYR A 194 6.24 -4.65 -22.22
C TYR A 194 7.10 -4.19 -21.02
N ALA A 195 8.29 -4.80 -20.92
CA ALA A 195 9.35 -4.33 -20.07
C ALA A 195 10.67 -4.26 -20.86
N ARG A 196 11.37 -3.16 -20.77
CA ARG A 196 12.67 -2.94 -21.40
C ARG A 196 13.71 -2.51 -20.37
N GLN A 197 14.97 -2.82 -20.67
CA GLN A 197 16.13 -2.40 -19.91
C GLN A 197 17.20 -1.91 -20.87
N GLY A 198 17.57 -0.61 -20.78
CA GLY A 198 18.53 -0.02 -21.71
C GLY A 198 18.09 -0.08 -23.19
N GLY A 199 16.78 -0.04 -23.47
CA GLY A 199 16.21 -0.14 -24.82
C GLY A 199 15.94 -1.57 -25.31
N GLU A 200 16.51 -2.61 -24.68
CA GLU A 200 16.31 -4.02 -25.04
C GLU A 200 15.14 -4.64 -24.25
N SER A 201 14.54 -5.72 -24.77
CA SER A 201 13.58 -6.50 -23.99
C SER A 201 14.21 -7.11 -22.73
N VAL A 202 13.46 -7.10 -21.62
CA VAL A 202 13.94 -7.68 -20.36
C VAL A 202 14.19 -9.19 -20.50
N THR A 203 15.31 -9.63 -19.96
CA THR A 203 15.68 -11.05 -19.82
C THR A 203 16.16 -11.32 -18.40
N ALA A 204 16.39 -12.57 -18.04
CA ALA A 204 16.88 -12.97 -16.72
C ALA A 204 18.16 -12.23 -16.27
N ARG A 205 19.03 -11.87 -17.23
CA ARG A 205 20.28 -11.09 -16.94
C ARG A 205 20.04 -9.69 -16.38
N HIS A 206 18.84 -9.12 -16.59
CA HIS A 206 18.47 -7.79 -16.15
C HIS A 206 17.85 -7.77 -14.74
N VAL A 207 17.53 -8.95 -14.20
CA VAL A 207 16.91 -9.10 -12.90
C VAL A 207 17.91 -8.72 -11.81
N LYS A 208 17.49 -7.85 -10.90
CA LYS A 208 18.27 -7.40 -9.74
C LYS A 208 17.36 -7.22 -8.53
N PRO A 209 17.90 -7.21 -7.31
CA PRO A 209 17.11 -6.83 -6.14
C PRO A 209 16.52 -5.43 -6.29
N GLY A 210 15.24 -5.30 -5.97
CA GLY A 210 14.58 -4.01 -5.84
C GLY A 210 14.82 -3.38 -4.49
N ASN A 211 14.43 -2.12 -4.36
CA ASN A 211 14.46 -1.42 -3.07
C ASN A 211 13.24 -1.80 -2.21
N GLU A 212 13.20 -1.34 -0.97
CA GLU A 212 12.05 -1.44 -0.05
C GLU A 212 11.53 -2.88 0.15
N GLY A 213 12.40 -3.89 0.03
CA GLY A 213 12.03 -5.28 0.23
C GLY A 213 11.11 -5.88 -0.85
N ILE A 214 10.97 -5.23 -2.00
CA ILE A 214 10.11 -5.66 -3.12
C ILE A 214 10.50 -7.05 -3.65
N GLY A 215 11.81 -7.39 -3.58
CA GLY A 215 12.34 -8.63 -4.17
C GLY A 215 12.94 -8.41 -5.56
N PRO A 216 13.14 -9.48 -6.37
CA PRO A 216 13.74 -9.37 -7.69
C PRO A 216 12.83 -8.62 -8.67
N LEU A 217 13.40 -7.67 -9.41
CA LEU A 217 12.70 -6.93 -10.45
C LEU A 217 13.63 -6.57 -11.61
N ALA A 218 13.04 -6.17 -12.73
CA ALA A 218 13.76 -5.69 -13.92
C ALA A 218 12.93 -4.65 -14.67
N GLY A 219 13.58 -3.94 -15.57
CA GLY A 219 12.98 -2.94 -16.45
C GLY A 219 13.14 -1.52 -15.94
N ASP A 220 13.75 -0.68 -16.79
CA ASP A 220 13.83 0.76 -16.60
C ASP A 220 12.77 1.53 -17.40
N ASN A 221 12.05 0.81 -18.26
CA ASN A 221 10.94 1.31 -19.05
C ASN A 221 9.88 0.21 -19.15
N VAL A 222 8.72 0.46 -18.55
CA VAL A 222 7.58 -0.46 -18.58
C VAL A 222 6.35 0.28 -19.08
N GLY A 223 5.51 -0.44 -19.82
CA GLY A 223 4.22 0.07 -20.26
C GLY A 223 3.24 -1.06 -20.42
N ALA A 224 1.97 -0.76 -20.18
CA ALA A 224 0.89 -1.72 -20.31
C ALA A 224 -0.41 -1.04 -20.75
N THR A 225 -1.21 -1.77 -21.51
CA THR A 225 -2.58 -1.40 -21.86
C THR A 225 -3.52 -2.43 -21.25
N TYR A 226 -4.59 -1.94 -20.64
CA TYR A 226 -5.64 -2.74 -20.04
C TYR A 226 -6.97 -2.44 -20.74
N ALA A 227 -7.72 -3.46 -21.08
CA ALA A 227 -9.12 -3.32 -21.44
C ALA A 227 -9.98 -3.50 -20.19
N LEU A 228 -10.90 -2.60 -19.99
CA LEU A 228 -11.83 -2.56 -18.87
C LEU A 228 -13.27 -2.75 -19.36
N PRO A 229 -14.23 -3.03 -18.49
CA PRO A 229 -15.65 -3.04 -18.86
C PRO A 229 -16.10 -1.75 -19.55
N SER A 230 -17.20 -1.82 -20.27
CA SER A 230 -17.84 -0.67 -20.95
C SER A 230 -16.94 0.07 -21.96
N GLU A 231 -16.07 -0.69 -22.63
CA GLU A 231 -15.14 -0.17 -23.65
C GLU A 231 -14.14 0.87 -23.13
N VAL A 232 -13.87 0.89 -21.84
CA VAL A 232 -12.87 1.75 -21.23
C VAL A 232 -11.48 1.11 -21.38
N SER A 233 -10.45 1.92 -21.63
CA SER A 233 -9.06 1.49 -21.65
C SER A 233 -8.23 2.19 -20.57
N ALA A 234 -7.14 1.54 -20.13
CA ALA A 234 -6.15 2.19 -19.29
C ALA A 234 -4.74 1.95 -19.83
N HIS A 235 -3.92 2.99 -19.84
CA HIS A 235 -2.56 2.96 -20.38
C HIS A 235 -1.58 3.36 -19.27
N PHE A 236 -0.82 2.40 -18.77
CA PHE A 236 0.22 2.65 -17.78
C PHE A 236 1.59 2.80 -18.45
N ARG A 237 2.34 3.78 -18.02
CA ARG A 237 3.73 3.96 -18.43
C ARG A 237 4.58 4.42 -17.25
N SER A 238 5.79 3.85 -17.14
CA SER A 238 6.82 4.37 -16.26
C SER A 238 8.21 4.17 -16.86
N VAL A 239 9.01 5.22 -16.84
CA VAL A 239 10.38 5.23 -17.33
C VAL A 239 11.30 5.76 -16.24
N ARG A 240 12.36 5.01 -15.93
CA ARG A 240 13.40 5.49 -15.00
C ARG A 240 14.13 6.67 -15.61
N ARG A 241 14.14 7.79 -14.90
CA ARG A 241 14.86 8.98 -15.29
C ARG A 241 16.10 9.14 -14.44
N THR A 242 17.19 9.53 -15.08
CA THR A 242 18.42 9.95 -14.42
C THR A 242 18.30 11.40 -13.95
N ALA A 243 19.13 11.80 -12.99
CA ALA A 243 19.16 13.14 -12.39
C ALA A 243 19.06 14.26 -13.45
N GLY A 244 18.13 15.22 -13.23
CA GLY A 244 17.94 16.39 -14.09
C GLY A 244 16.58 16.46 -14.81
N ASN A 245 15.77 15.41 -14.80
CA ASN A 245 14.40 15.47 -15.32
C ASN A 245 13.39 15.69 -14.19
N PRO A 246 12.46 16.66 -14.33
CA PRO A 246 11.43 16.87 -13.31
C PRO A 246 10.52 15.63 -13.18
N ASN A 247 10.16 15.30 -11.95
CA ASN A 247 9.15 14.30 -11.70
C ASN A 247 7.83 14.71 -12.38
N ARG A 248 7.18 13.77 -13.03
CA ARG A 248 5.81 13.95 -13.53
C ARG A 248 4.89 13.05 -12.73
N PHE A 249 3.92 13.66 -12.10
CA PHE A 249 2.74 13.00 -11.60
C PHE A 249 1.64 13.08 -12.65
N GLY A 250 1.04 11.99 -13.01
CA GLY A 250 -0.14 11.94 -13.84
C GLY A 250 -1.34 11.46 -13.05
#